data_54478412c9aab4bdb68dbd215911a2a5
#
_entry.id   54478412c9aab4bdb68dbd215911a2a5
#
_cell.length_a   1.000
_cell.length_b   1.000
_cell.length_c   1.000
_cell.angle_alpha   90.00
_cell.angle_beta   90.00
_cell.angle_gamma   90.00
#
_symmetry.space_group_name_H-M   'P 1'
#
loop_
_entity.id
_entity.type
_entity.pdbx_description
1 polymer ?
#
loop_
_entity_poly.entity_id
_entity_poly.type
_entity_poly.pdbx_seq_one_letter_code
_entity_poly.pdbx_strand_id
1 'polypeptide(L)'
;WSAADTLSYYGTVLGALVAAATIAVTIIFTRKQLQRESFLKSETEKWSNIERIIAATLDVINPIRPLLETMDTGMTDARAAITSYQKYQICCKTAMDRLIALLSSADYPKVKELLERISQSSEEFIRICDKEVAIYMMLRDFSGRSTAKDTLKMETGYPNLFSEDTLIFCRTLLDKTDGVTLDGLNEDIAAANRELACAYEKTYKSLLQLKGQTFEAIDVEMQKRANSLLDFKGKFEDKT
;
A
#
# COMPACT_ATOMS: atom_id res chain seq x y z
N TRP A 1 -21.35 60.55 54.66
CA TRP A 1 -20.58 60.14 53.49
C TRP A 1 -19.97 61.39 52.86
N SER A 2 -18.65 61.41 52.79
CA SER A 2 -17.98 62.50 52.07
C SER A 2 -18.08 62.31 50.56
N ALA A 3 -17.99 63.42 49.79
CA ALA A 3 -17.97 63.32 48.32
C ALA A 3 -16.80 62.41 47.83
N ALA A 4 -15.69 62.35 48.55
CA ALA A 4 -14.56 61.52 48.27
C ALA A 4 -14.85 59.98 48.43
N ASP A 5 -15.63 59.60 49.45
CA ASP A 5 -16.03 58.22 49.69
C ASP A 5 -16.97 57.73 48.57
N THR A 6 -17.88 58.62 48.11
CA THR A 6 -18.81 58.35 47.01
C THR A 6 -18.07 58.16 45.69
N LEU A 7 -17.11 59.01 45.39
CA LEU A 7 -16.28 58.90 44.18
C LEU A 7 -15.40 57.60 44.19
N SER A 8 -14.82 57.28 45.34
CA SER A 8 -14.03 56.05 45.53
C SER A 8 -14.89 54.77 45.32
N TYR A 9 -16.11 54.79 45.87
CA TYR A 9 -17.04 53.65 45.68
C TYR A 9 -17.43 53.46 44.20
N TYR A 10 -17.80 54.52 43.49
CA TYR A 10 -18.12 54.45 42.07
C TYR A 10 -16.92 54.03 41.23
N GLY A 11 -15.72 54.50 41.55
CA GLY A 11 -14.47 54.08 40.89
C GLY A 11 -14.20 52.60 41.06
N THR A 12 -14.43 52.03 42.26
CA THR A 12 -14.25 50.60 42.53
C THR A 12 -15.29 49.75 41.80
N VAL A 13 -16.56 50.17 41.79
CA VAL A 13 -17.64 49.48 41.09
C VAL A 13 -17.42 49.51 39.56
N LEU A 14 -17.05 50.63 38.99
CA LEU A 14 -16.73 50.75 37.56
C LEU A 14 -15.50 49.90 37.20
N GLY A 15 -14.45 49.90 38.02
CA GLY A 15 -13.28 49.06 37.84
C GLY A 15 -13.63 47.57 37.84
N ALA A 16 -14.48 47.11 38.78
CA ALA A 16 -14.95 45.76 38.84
C ALA A 16 -15.81 45.37 37.61
N LEU A 17 -16.66 46.25 37.12
CA LEU A 17 -17.46 46.04 35.91
C LEU A 17 -16.59 45.91 34.65
N VAL A 18 -15.60 46.79 34.51
CA VAL A 18 -14.63 46.72 33.38
C VAL A 18 -13.82 45.45 33.43
N ALA A 19 -13.33 45.06 34.60
CA ALA A 19 -12.61 43.81 34.78
C ALA A 19 -13.47 42.55 34.42
N ALA A 20 -14.72 42.53 34.90
CA ALA A 20 -15.66 41.45 34.56
C ALA A 20 -15.96 41.37 33.05
N ALA A 21 -16.17 42.54 32.41
CA ALA A 21 -16.38 42.60 30.96
C ALA A 21 -15.14 42.10 30.17
N THR A 22 -13.95 42.51 30.59
CA THR A 22 -12.68 42.06 29.98
C THR A 22 -12.51 40.55 30.11
N ILE A 23 -12.77 39.97 31.27
CA ILE A 23 -12.74 38.54 31.52
C ILE A 23 -13.74 37.80 30.60
N ALA A 24 -14.97 38.28 30.52
CA ALA A 24 -16.00 37.72 29.66
C ALA A 24 -15.60 37.70 28.17
N VAL A 25 -15.08 38.81 27.67
CA VAL A 25 -14.59 38.94 26.29
C VAL A 25 -13.41 37.99 26.05
N THR A 26 -12.47 37.93 26.99
CA THR A 26 -11.31 37.01 26.91
C THR A 26 -11.74 35.56 26.86
N ILE A 27 -12.71 35.15 27.70
CA ILE A 27 -13.25 33.78 27.69
C ILE A 27 -13.91 33.43 26.36
N ILE A 28 -14.73 34.37 25.82
CA ILE A 28 -15.42 34.18 24.53
C ILE A 28 -14.38 34.06 23.41
N PHE A 29 -13.38 34.92 23.38
CA PHE A 29 -12.32 34.89 22.39
C PHE A 29 -11.49 33.62 22.47
N THR A 30 -11.06 33.22 23.65
CA THR A 30 -10.29 32.00 23.88
C THR A 30 -11.07 30.72 23.45
N ARG A 31 -12.37 30.65 23.78
CA ARG A 31 -13.23 29.58 23.33
C ARG A 31 -13.33 29.50 21.81
N LYS A 32 -13.48 30.63 21.11
CA LYS A 32 -13.51 30.69 19.66
C LYS A 32 -12.16 30.22 19.06
N GLN A 33 -11.04 30.67 19.61
CA GLN A 33 -9.72 30.23 19.18
C GLN A 33 -9.53 28.72 19.35
N LEU A 34 -9.86 28.15 20.51
CA LEU A 34 -9.77 26.72 20.76
C LEU A 34 -10.65 25.91 19.80
N GLN A 35 -11.86 26.37 19.51
CA GLN A 35 -12.73 25.72 18.53
C GLN A 35 -12.13 25.76 17.12
N ARG A 36 -11.54 26.89 16.72
CA ARG A 36 -10.86 27.02 15.44
C ARG A 36 -9.65 26.11 15.33
N GLU A 37 -8.80 26.09 16.35
CA GLU A 37 -7.60 25.23 16.39
C GLU A 37 -7.96 23.75 16.36
N SER A 38 -8.97 23.32 17.14
CA SER A 38 -9.41 21.94 17.14
C SER A 38 -10.01 21.51 15.79
N PHE A 39 -10.77 22.39 15.14
CA PHE A 39 -11.30 22.15 13.80
C PHE A 39 -10.16 22.03 12.76
N LEU A 40 -9.21 22.98 12.74
CA LEU A 40 -8.09 22.96 11.81
C LEU A 40 -7.21 21.73 12.02
N LYS A 41 -6.96 21.36 13.28
CA LYS A 41 -6.20 20.14 13.60
C LYS A 41 -6.90 18.88 13.07
N SER A 42 -8.21 18.75 13.33
CA SER A 42 -9.01 17.64 12.82
C SER A 42 -8.99 17.56 11.29
N GLU A 43 -9.12 18.70 10.60
CA GLU A 43 -9.05 18.73 9.14
C GLU A 43 -7.64 18.39 8.61
N THR A 44 -6.58 18.87 9.25
CA THR A 44 -5.21 18.52 8.89
C THR A 44 -4.94 17.02 9.03
N GLU A 45 -5.41 16.40 10.11
CA GLU A 45 -5.30 14.95 10.33
C GLU A 45 -6.02 14.16 9.22
N LYS A 46 -7.21 14.60 8.82
CA LYS A 46 -7.98 13.98 7.73
C LYS A 46 -7.26 14.10 6.38
N TRP A 47 -6.67 15.26 6.07
CA TRP A 47 -5.86 15.44 4.86
C TRP A 47 -4.64 14.54 4.84
N SER A 48 -3.91 14.46 5.95
CA SER A 48 -2.77 13.56 6.08
C SER A 48 -3.15 12.09 5.87
N ASN A 49 -4.32 11.66 6.35
CA ASN A 49 -4.82 10.31 6.10
C ASN A 49 -5.12 10.05 4.61
N ILE A 50 -5.71 11.03 3.90
CA ILE A 50 -5.95 10.93 2.45
C ILE A 50 -4.62 10.75 1.71
N GLU A 51 -3.61 11.58 1.99
CA GLU A 51 -2.28 11.47 1.37
C GLU A 51 -1.64 10.10 1.61
N ARG A 52 -1.75 9.57 2.83
CA ARG A 52 -1.23 8.22 3.16
C ARG A 52 -1.95 7.12 2.40
N ILE A 53 -3.27 7.22 2.21
CA ILE A 53 -4.06 6.27 1.43
C ILE A 53 -3.67 6.33 -0.04
N ILE A 54 -3.50 7.53 -0.61
CA ILE A 54 -3.02 7.72 -1.98
C ILE A 54 -1.64 7.07 -2.17
N ALA A 55 -0.70 7.37 -1.29
CA ALA A 55 0.64 6.81 -1.36
C ALA A 55 0.62 5.28 -1.30
N ALA A 56 -0.11 4.69 -0.34
CA ALA A 56 -0.23 3.24 -0.22
C ALA A 56 -0.91 2.60 -1.44
N THR A 57 -1.89 3.27 -2.06
CA THR A 57 -2.54 2.80 -3.29
C THR A 57 -1.55 2.78 -4.46
N LEU A 58 -0.73 3.82 -4.60
CA LEU A 58 0.32 3.88 -5.62
C LEU A 58 1.39 2.81 -5.39
N ASP A 59 1.77 2.56 -4.15
CA ASP A 59 2.72 1.51 -3.77
C ASP A 59 2.23 0.10 -4.16
N VAL A 60 0.91 -0.13 -4.19
CA VAL A 60 0.33 -1.39 -4.69
C VAL A 60 0.34 -1.44 -6.23
N ILE A 61 0.03 -0.34 -6.91
CA ILE A 61 -0.15 -0.30 -8.36
C ILE A 61 1.18 -0.21 -9.13
N ASN A 62 2.12 0.61 -8.67
CA ASN A 62 3.35 0.92 -9.39
C ASN A 62 4.28 -0.29 -9.62
N PRO A 63 4.44 -1.26 -8.69
CA PRO A 63 5.27 -2.44 -8.93
C PRO A 63 4.75 -3.36 -10.02
N ILE A 64 3.48 -3.27 -10.39
CA ILE A 64 2.86 -4.12 -11.41
C ILE A 64 3.45 -3.85 -12.79
N ARG A 65 3.69 -2.59 -13.12
CA ARG A 65 4.18 -2.18 -14.45
C ARG A 65 5.54 -2.76 -14.83
N PRO A 66 6.61 -2.68 -14.00
CA PRO A 66 7.90 -3.28 -14.30
C PRO A 66 7.85 -4.80 -14.46
N LEU A 67 7.01 -5.47 -13.68
CA LEU A 67 6.81 -6.92 -13.80
C LEU A 67 6.31 -7.28 -15.19
N LEU A 68 5.44 -6.49 -15.76
CA LEU A 68 4.83 -6.69 -17.06
C LEU A 68 5.79 -6.41 -18.21
N GLU A 69 6.59 -5.36 -18.08
CA GLU A 69 7.67 -5.07 -19.02
C GLU A 69 8.67 -6.23 -19.06
N THR A 70 8.93 -6.87 -17.91
CA THR A 70 9.80 -8.04 -17.80
C THR A 70 9.18 -9.28 -18.46
N MET A 71 7.87 -9.43 -18.42
CA MET A 71 7.15 -10.56 -19.02
C MET A 71 7.04 -10.44 -20.54
N ASP A 72 6.87 -9.21 -21.06
CA ASP A 72 6.76 -8.91 -22.48
C ASP A 72 8.09 -9.16 -23.21
N THR A 73 9.22 -9.04 -22.54
CA THR A 73 10.56 -9.28 -23.10
C THR A 73 10.97 -10.75 -23.18
N GLY A 74 10.13 -11.68 -22.76
CA GLY A 74 10.40 -13.13 -22.78
C GLY A 74 11.62 -13.47 -21.93
N MET A 75 11.44 -13.75 -20.65
CA MET A 75 12.57 -14.12 -19.78
C MET A 75 13.23 -15.42 -20.24
N THR A 76 14.39 -15.29 -20.85
CA THR A 76 15.22 -16.45 -21.26
C THR A 76 16.01 -17.03 -20.08
N ASP A 77 16.12 -16.31 -18.96
CA ASP A 77 16.83 -16.74 -17.75
C ASP A 77 15.82 -16.98 -16.60
N ALA A 78 15.57 -18.26 -16.30
CA ALA A 78 14.69 -18.68 -15.21
C ALA A 78 15.10 -18.11 -13.84
N ARG A 79 16.40 -17.89 -13.61
CA ARG A 79 16.90 -17.34 -12.35
C ARG A 79 16.55 -15.86 -12.20
N ALA A 80 16.71 -15.09 -13.27
CA ALA A 80 16.32 -13.68 -13.31
C ALA A 80 14.80 -13.53 -13.15
N ALA A 81 14.02 -14.41 -13.79
CA ALA A 81 12.58 -14.47 -13.64
C ALA A 81 12.18 -14.67 -12.17
N ILE A 82 12.68 -15.74 -11.53
CA ILE A 82 12.39 -16.06 -10.13
C ILE A 82 12.69 -14.86 -9.21
N THR A 83 13.87 -14.25 -9.39
CA THR A 83 14.29 -13.12 -8.55
C THR A 83 13.35 -11.91 -8.72
N SER A 84 12.96 -11.60 -9.94
CA SER A 84 12.04 -10.48 -10.23
C SER A 84 10.65 -10.71 -9.63
N TYR A 85 10.11 -11.93 -9.77
CA TYR A 85 8.82 -12.29 -9.18
C TYR A 85 8.84 -12.26 -7.66
N GLN A 86 9.88 -12.81 -7.02
CA GLN A 86 10.01 -12.80 -5.57
C GLN A 86 10.09 -11.37 -5.01
N LYS A 87 10.88 -10.51 -5.66
CA LYS A 87 10.98 -9.10 -5.29
C LYS A 87 9.62 -8.39 -5.40
N TYR A 88 8.90 -8.65 -6.49
CA TYR A 88 7.57 -8.10 -6.71
C TYR A 88 6.59 -8.54 -5.61
N GLN A 89 6.54 -9.84 -5.30
CA GLN A 89 5.66 -10.39 -4.26
C GLN A 89 5.89 -9.70 -2.91
N ILE A 90 7.16 -9.55 -2.50
CA ILE A 90 7.50 -8.90 -1.23
C ILE A 90 7.02 -7.45 -1.22
N CYS A 91 7.28 -6.70 -2.28
CA CYS A 91 6.87 -5.29 -2.38
C CYS A 91 5.35 -5.14 -2.34
N CYS A 92 4.62 -5.92 -3.12
CA CYS A 92 3.16 -5.87 -3.17
C CYS A 92 2.53 -6.29 -1.84
N LYS A 93 2.98 -7.38 -1.24
CA LYS A 93 2.43 -7.85 0.04
C LYS A 93 2.56 -6.78 1.12
N THR A 94 3.74 -6.18 1.27
CA THR A 94 3.95 -5.10 2.25
C THR A 94 3.08 -3.87 1.98
N ALA A 95 2.93 -3.49 0.71
CA ALA A 95 2.08 -2.37 0.32
C ALA A 95 0.59 -2.66 0.60
N MET A 96 0.14 -3.88 0.33
CA MET A 96 -1.23 -4.32 0.62
C MET A 96 -1.52 -4.34 2.11
N ASP A 97 -0.63 -4.91 2.92
CA ASP A 97 -0.80 -4.93 4.39
C ASP A 97 -0.92 -3.50 4.94
N ARG A 98 -0.11 -2.57 4.43
CA ARG A 98 -0.19 -1.14 4.77
C ARG A 98 -1.51 -0.51 4.33
N LEU A 99 -1.96 -0.81 3.12
CA LEU A 99 -3.22 -0.29 2.58
C LEU A 99 -4.41 -0.78 3.42
N ILE A 100 -4.46 -2.07 3.74
CA ILE A 100 -5.51 -2.66 4.60
C ILE A 100 -5.53 -1.99 5.98
N ALA A 101 -4.36 -1.79 6.60
CA ALA A 101 -4.26 -1.10 7.88
C ALA A 101 -4.77 0.35 7.82
N LEU A 102 -4.49 1.06 6.73
CA LEU A 102 -5.00 2.43 6.53
C LEU A 102 -6.51 2.47 6.26
N LEU A 103 -7.05 1.48 5.55
CA LEU A 103 -8.48 1.37 5.27
C LEU A 103 -9.30 1.14 6.54
N SER A 104 -8.79 0.34 7.48
CA SER A 104 -9.48 0.07 8.76
C SER A 104 -9.62 1.32 9.64
N SER A 105 -8.76 2.32 9.44
CA SER A 105 -8.79 3.61 10.15
C SER A 105 -9.46 4.75 9.36
N ALA A 106 -9.86 4.50 8.10
CA ALA A 106 -10.36 5.55 7.22
C ALA A 106 -11.86 5.76 7.37
N ASP A 107 -12.24 7.03 7.51
CA ASP A 107 -13.63 7.50 7.70
C ASP A 107 -14.30 7.85 6.34
N TYR A 108 -13.94 7.11 5.26
CA TYR A 108 -14.41 7.38 3.90
C TYR A 108 -14.99 6.11 3.24
N PRO A 109 -16.26 5.78 3.47
CA PRO A 109 -16.81 4.49 3.07
C PRO A 109 -16.73 4.23 1.56
N LYS A 110 -17.00 5.24 0.72
CA LYS A 110 -16.92 5.09 -0.75
C LYS A 110 -15.49 4.92 -1.25
N VAL A 111 -14.55 5.70 -0.71
CA VAL A 111 -13.12 5.57 -1.04
C VAL A 111 -12.60 4.24 -0.52
N LYS A 112 -12.99 3.83 0.67
CA LYS A 112 -12.65 2.54 1.26
C LYS A 112 -13.07 1.38 0.36
N GLU A 113 -14.31 1.36 -0.12
CA GLU A 113 -14.82 0.31 -1.02
C GLU A 113 -13.98 0.20 -2.31
N LEU A 114 -13.63 1.34 -2.93
CA LEU A 114 -12.80 1.35 -4.14
C LEU A 114 -11.38 0.82 -3.86
N LEU A 115 -10.79 1.20 -2.75
CA LEU A 115 -9.46 0.74 -2.37
C LEU A 115 -9.44 -0.75 -1.98
N GLU A 116 -10.49 -1.26 -1.34
CA GLU A 116 -10.64 -2.69 -1.08
C GLU A 116 -10.71 -3.51 -2.39
N ARG A 117 -11.40 -3.01 -3.42
CA ARG A 117 -11.41 -3.65 -4.75
C ARG A 117 -10.02 -3.66 -5.40
N ILE A 118 -9.25 -2.57 -5.27
CA ILE A 118 -7.86 -2.52 -5.76
C ILE A 118 -7.01 -3.57 -5.03
N SER A 119 -7.14 -3.68 -3.70
CA SER A 119 -6.44 -4.68 -2.90
C SER A 119 -6.75 -6.10 -3.37
N GLN A 120 -8.03 -6.45 -3.53
CA GLN A 120 -8.46 -7.77 -4.01
C GLN A 120 -7.91 -8.10 -5.41
N SER A 121 -7.95 -7.13 -6.33
CA SER A 121 -7.38 -7.31 -7.68
C SER A 121 -5.87 -7.53 -7.64
N SER A 122 -5.16 -6.87 -6.73
CA SER A 122 -3.72 -7.05 -6.54
C SER A 122 -3.39 -8.42 -5.96
N GLU A 123 -4.19 -8.94 -5.02
CA GLU A 123 -4.04 -10.29 -4.47
C GLU A 123 -4.21 -11.37 -5.55
N GLU A 124 -5.23 -11.24 -6.40
CA GLU A 124 -5.43 -12.16 -7.53
C GLU A 124 -4.22 -12.17 -8.45
N PHE A 125 -3.69 -10.99 -8.77
CA PHE A 125 -2.50 -10.87 -9.60
C PHE A 125 -1.27 -11.54 -8.96
N ILE A 126 -1.03 -11.34 -7.66
CA ILE A 126 0.05 -11.99 -6.92
C ILE A 126 -0.07 -13.51 -6.98
N ARG A 127 -1.28 -14.07 -6.81
CA ARG A 127 -1.53 -15.51 -6.88
C ARG A 127 -1.15 -16.11 -8.24
N ILE A 128 -1.37 -15.36 -9.33
CA ILE A 128 -0.99 -15.80 -10.68
C ILE A 128 0.55 -15.78 -10.81
N CYS A 129 1.21 -14.74 -10.28
CA CYS A 129 2.67 -14.68 -10.27
C CYS A 129 3.29 -15.84 -9.47
N ASP A 130 2.70 -16.25 -8.34
CA ASP A 130 3.15 -17.41 -7.55
C ASP A 130 3.15 -18.70 -8.37
N LYS A 131 2.12 -18.92 -9.18
CA LYS A 131 2.03 -20.07 -10.07
C LYS A 131 3.18 -20.11 -11.09
N GLU A 132 3.50 -18.97 -11.70
CA GLU A 132 4.62 -18.88 -12.63
C GLU A 132 5.98 -19.13 -11.96
N VAL A 133 6.18 -18.57 -10.76
CA VAL A 133 7.40 -18.84 -9.98
C VAL A 133 7.61 -20.33 -9.77
N ALA A 134 6.55 -21.09 -9.47
CA ALA A 134 6.64 -22.53 -9.28
C ALA A 134 7.12 -23.25 -10.56
N ILE A 135 6.63 -22.84 -11.74
CA ILE A 135 7.05 -23.41 -13.04
C ILE A 135 8.52 -23.08 -13.32
N TYR A 136 8.95 -21.84 -13.12
CA TYR A 136 10.35 -21.45 -13.30
C TYR A 136 11.29 -22.15 -12.30
N MET A 137 10.85 -22.39 -11.07
CA MET A 137 11.61 -23.21 -10.11
C MET A 137 11.79 -24.66 -10.61
N MET A 138 10.74 -25.25 -11.18
CA MET A 138 10.82 -26.60 -11.76
C MET A 138 11.77 -26.64 -12.96
N LEU A 139 11.74 -25.62 -13.83
CA LEU A 139 12.68 -25.51 -14.96
C LEU A 139 14.13 -25.39 -14.47
N ARG A 140 14.38 -24.60 -13.43
CA ARG A 140 15.70 -24.49 -12.79
C ARG A 140 16.17 -25.86 -12.26
N ASP A 141 15.30 -26.55 -11.54
CA ASP A 141 15.60 -27.86 -10.96
C ASP A 141 15.86 -28.90 -12.06
N PHE A 142 15.06 -28.88 -13.13
CA PHE A 142 15.25 -29.69 -14.29
C PHE A 142 16.60 -29.43 -15.00
N SER A 143 17.00 -28.16 -15.13
CA SER A 143 18.30 -27.80 -15.73
C SER A 143 19.49 -28.33 -14.91
N GLY A 144 19.34 -28.49 -13.60
CA GLY A 144 20.34 -29.09 -12.70
C GLY A 144 20.41 -30.60 -12.76
N ARG A 145 19.46 -31.30 -13.40
CA ARG A 145 19.33 -32.75 -13.42
C ARG A 145 20.56 -33.50 -14.00
N SER A 146 21.13 -32.95 -15.08
CA SER A 146 22.33 -33.53 -15.70
C SER A 146 23.50 -33.48 -14.73
N THR A 147 23.77 -32.35 -14.14
CA THR A 147 24.86 -32.19 -13.15
C THR A 147 24.65 -33.09 -11.94
N ALA A 148 23.42 -33.25 -11.43
CA ALA A 148 23.12 -34.14 -10.31
C ALA A 148 23.40 -35.62 -10.68
N LYS A 149 23.03 -36.06 -11.89
CA LYS A 149 23.35 -37.44 -12.40
C LYS A 149 24.84 -37.64 -12.50
N ASP A 150 25.59 -36.68 -13.05
CA ASP A 150 27.03 -36.78 -13.20
C ASP A 150 27.73 -36.79 -11.84
N THR A 151 27.27 -36.00 -10.88
CA THR A 151 27.78 -35.99 -9.50
C THR A 151 27.60 -37.36 -8.84
N LEU A 152 26.40 -37.95 -8.90
CA LEU A 152 26.14 -39.27 -8.33
C LEU A 152 26.94 -40.39 -9.03
N LYS A 153 27.13 -40.26 -10.34
CA LYS A 153 27.97 -41.22 -11.10
C LYS A 153 29.44 -41.11 -10.70
N MET A 154 29.97 -39.88 -10.50
CA MET A 154 31.31 -39.65 -10.01
C MET A 154 31.51 -40.25 -8.60
N GLU A 155 30.54 -40.04 -7.69
CA GLU A 155 30.60 -40.61 -6.35
C GLU A 155 30.66 -42.16 -6.36
N THR A 156 29.96 -42.78 -7.33
CA THR A 156 30.01 -44.25 -7.51
C THR A 156 31.39 -44.70 -7.93
N GLY A 157 32.10 -43.93 -8.77
CA GLY A 157 33.45 -44.23 -9.22
C GLY A 157 34.56 -43.86 -8.22
N TYR A 158 34.34 -42.87 -7.42
CA TYR A 158 35.27 -42.30 -6.44
C TYR A 158 34.54 -42.00 -5.12
N PRO A 159 34.35 -43.02 -4.25
CA PRO A 159 33.62 -42.85 -3.00
C PRO A 159 34.23 -41.77 -2.09
N ASN A 160 33.35 -41.02 -1.42
CA ASN A 160 33.69 -39.87 -0.54
C ASN A 160 34.27 -38.65 -1.26
N LEU A 161 33.99 -38.50 -2.57
CA LEU A 161 34.36 -37.30 -3.33
C LEU A 161 33.48 -36.10 -2.95
N PHE A 162 32.21 -36.32 -2.63
CA PHE A 162 31.24 -35.32 -2.28
C PHE A 162 30.72 -35.47 -0.85
N SER A 163 30.25 -34.36 -0.25
CA SER A 163 29.61 -34.41 1.07
C SER A 163 28.25 -35.14 0.99
N GLU A 164 27.84 -35.74 2.10
CA GLU A 164 26.55 -36.47 2.17
C GLU A 164 25.37 -35.53 1.86
N ASP A 165 25.43 -34.27 2.32
CA ASP A 165 24.41 -33.24 2.02
C ASP A 165 24.30 -33.00 0.50
N THR A 166 25.42 -32.96 -0.22
CA THR A 166 25.44 -32.81 -1.67
C THR A 166 24.78 -34.00 -2.36
N LEU A 167 25.07 -35.21 -1.88
CA LEU A 167 24.48 -36.44 -2.45
C LEU A 167 22.98 -36.54 -2.18
N ILE A 168 22.53 -36.16 -0.97
CA ILE A 168 21.11 -36.05 -0.61
C ILE A 168 20.42 -35.04 -1.51
N PHE A 169 21.00 -33.87 -1.68
CA PHE A 169 20.47 -32.83 -2.58
C PHE A 169 20.32 -33.35 -4.02
N CYS A 170 21.34 -34.01 -4.57
CA CYS A 170 21.30 -34.57 -5.93
C CYS A 170 20.20 -35.63 -6.08
N ARG A 171 20.04 -36.52 -5.12
CA ARG A 171 18.96 -37.54 -5.13
C ARG A 171 17.59 -36.89 -5.08
N THR A 172 17.39 -35.98 -4.14
CA THR A 172 16.12 -35.21 -4.00
C THR A 172 15.76 -34.46 -5.28
N LEU A 173 16.75 -33.86 -5.94
CA LEU A 173 16.55 -33.15 -7.20
C LEU A 173 16.12 -34.13 -8.32
N LEU A 174 16.72 -35.30 -8.41
CA LEU A 174 16.36 -36.31 -9.40
C LEU A 174 14.95 -36.85 -9.15
N ASP A 175 14.61 -37.17 -7.90
CA ASP A 175 13.27 -37.64 -7.53
C ASP A 175 12.20 -36.58 -7.86
N LYS A 176 12.46 -35.34 -7.53
CA LYS A 176 11.54 -34.21 -7.81
C LYS A 176 11.33 -33.97 -9.30
N THR A 177 12.33 -34.22 -10.12
CA THR A 177 12.27 -34.03 -11.57
C THR A 177 11.99 -35.32 -12.34
N ASP A 178 11.67 -36.41 -11.67
CA ASP A 178 11.36 -37.68 -12.34
C ASP A 178 10.06 -37.57 -13.15
N GLY A 179 10.06 -38.15 -14.34
CA GLY A 179 8.95 -38.05 -15.29
C GLY A 179 8.76 -36.66 -15.94
N VAL A 180 9.50 -35.64 -15.51
CA VAL A 180 9.46 -34.30 -16.13
C VAL A 180 10.25 -34.31 -17.44
N THR A 181 9.67 -33.78 -18.51
CA THR A 181 10.31 -33.60 -19.81
C THR A 181 10.49 -32.11 -20.13
N LEU A 182 11.50 -31.80 -20.93
CA LEU A 182 11.73 -30.43 -21.37
C LEU A 182 10.56 -29.87 -22.20
N ASP A 183 9.99 -30.73 -23.07
CA ASP A 183 8.86 -30.36 -23.90
C ASP A 183 7.61 -30.06 -23.04
N GLY A 184 7.33 -30.93 -22.05
CA GLY A 184 6.25 -30.67 -21.10
C GLY A 184 6.44 -29.39 -20.32
N LEU A 185 7.67 -29.10 -19.84
CA LEU A 185 7.95 -27.82 -19.16
C LEU A 185 7.78 -26.60 -20.09
N ASN A 186 8.18 -26.72 -21.36
CA ASN A 186 8.00 -25.65 -22.35
C ASN A 186 6.50 -25.41 -22.64
N GLU A 187 5.69 -26.49 -22.70
CA GLU A 187 4.25 -26.38 -22.83
C GLU A 187 3.60 -25.69 -21.60
N ASP A 188 4.03 -26.08 -20.39
CA ASP A 188 3.58 -25.49 -19.13
C ASP A 188 3.95 -24.01 -19.05
N ILE A 189 5.19 -23.65 -19.46
CA ILE A 189 5.63 -22.24 -19.53
C ILE A 189 4.78 -21.47 -20.55
N ALA A 190 4.57 -22.04 -21.73
CA ALA A 190 3.73 -21.39 -22.75
C ALA A 190 2.27 -21.22 -22.31
N ALA A 191 1.73 -22.18 -21.56
CA ALA A 191 0.40 -22.11 -20.99
C ALA A 191 0.33 -21.07 -19.87
N ALA A 192 1.31 -21.06 -18.95
CA ALA A 192 1.40 -20.08 -17.87
C ALA A 192 1.58 -18.66 -18.41
N ASN A 193 2.43 -18.46 -19.41
CA ASN A 193 2.62 -17.16 -20.06
C ASN A 193 1.31 -16.65 -20.70
N ARG A 194 0.51 -17.52 -21.33
CA ARG A 194 -0.80 -17.12 -21.86
C ARG A 194 -1.79 -16.78 -20.76
N GLU A 195 -1.84 -17.57 -19.68
CA GLU A 195 -2.70 -17.30 -18.52
C GLU A 195 -2.31 -15.96 -17.87
N LEU A 196 -1.02 -15.74 -17.69
CA LEU A 196 -0.49 -14.53 -17.11
C LEU A 196 -0.75 -13.30 -18.00
N ALA A 197 -0.52 -13.38 -19.30
CA ALA A 197 -0.81 -12.30 -20.24
C ALA A 197 -2.29 -11.93 -20.23
N CYS A 198 -3.19 -12.93 -20.23
CA CYS A 198 -4.62 -12.70 -20.17
C CYS A 198 -5.07 -12.09 -18.84
N ALA A 199 -4.61 -12.67 -17.72
CA ALA A 199 -4.90 -12.17 -16.38
C ALA A 199 -4.28 -10.78 -16.15
N TYR A 200 -3.08 -10.57 -16.69
CA TYR A 200 -2.43 -9.28 -16.72
C TYR A 200 -3.30 -8.21 -17.37
N GLU A 201 -3.67 -8.42 -18.62
CA GLU A 201 -4.45 -7.43 -19.36
C GLU A 201 -5.75 -7.10 -18.62
N LYS A 202 -6.44 -8.11 -18.12
CA LYS A 202 -7.67 -7.95 -17.35
C LYS A 202 -7.44 -7.23 -16.03
N THR A 203 -6.47 -7.71 -15.23
CA THR A 203 -6.18 -7.16 -13.88
C THR A 203 -5.61 -5.75 -13.97
N TYR A 204 -4.67 -5.52 -14.89
CA TYR A 204 -4.06 -4.20 -15.08
C TYR A 204 -5.07 -3.16 -15.54
N LYS A 205 -5.93 -3.49 -16.52
CA LYS A 205 -7.03 -2.60 -16.94
C LYS A 205 -7.98 -2.30 -15.78
N SER A 206 -8.33 -3.31 -14.99
CA SER A 206 -9.15 -3.13 -13.80
C SER A 206 -8.50 -2.24 -12.76
N LEU A 207 -7.21 -2.43 -12.47
CA LEU A 207 -6.44 -1.61 -11.56
C LEU A 207 -6.35 -0.15 -12.02
N LEU A 208 -6.12 0.10 -13.32
CA LEU A 208 -6.10 1.45 -13.87
C LEU A 208 -7.47 2.13 -13.76
N GLN A 209 -8.54 1.40 -14.04
CA GLN A 209 -9.90 1.91 -13.90
C GLN A 209 -10.22 2.23 -12.44
N LEU A 210 -9.93 1.31 -11.52
CA LEU A 210 -10.14 1.52 -10.08
C LEU A 210 -9.26 2.65 -9.54
N LYS A 211 -8.01 2.78 -10.03
CA LYS A 211 -7.15 3.93 -9.72
C LYS A 211 -7.82 5.24 -10.11
N GLY A 212 -8.30 5.36 -11.36
CA GLY A 212 -8.99 6.55 -11.82
C GLY A 212 -10.20 6.89 -10.95
N GLN A 213 -11.08 5.92 -10.68
CA GLN A 213 -12.25 6.09 -9.82
C GLN A 213 -11.88 6.46 -8.37
N THR A 214 -10.78 5.89 -7.84
CA THR A 214 -10.31 6.20 -6.49
C THR A 214 -9.81 7.63 -6.39
N PHE A 215 -9.01 8.10 -7.37
CA PHE A 215 -8.54 9.48 -7.38
C PHE A 215 -9.67 10.47 -7.57
N GLU A 216 -10.64 10.17 -8.45
CA GLU A 216 -11.84 11.00 -8.61
C GLU A 216 -12.64 11.10 -7.31
N ALA A 217 -12.85 9.98 -6.60
CA ALA A 217 -13.53 9.97 -5.32
C ALA A 217 -12.77 10.77 -4.25
N ILE A 218 -11.44 10.67 -4.21
CA ILE A 218 -10.58 11.44 -3.32
C ILE A 218 -10.67 12.95 -3.64
N ASP A 219 -10.63 13.32 -4.92
CA ASP A 219 -10.75 14.70 -5.37
C ASP A 219 -12.08 15.33 -4.91
N VAL A 220 -13.19 14.60 -5.06
CA VAL A 220 -14.50 15.03 -4.59
C VAL A 220 -14.51 15.26 -3.08
N GLU A 221 -13.91 14.36 -2.31
CA GLU A 221 -13.81 14.52 -0.86
C GLU A 221 -12.90 15.71 -0.47
N MET A 222 -11.80 15.89 -1.19
CA MET A 222 -10.90 17.05 -1.00
C MET A 222 -11.61 18.36 -1.26
N GLN A 223 -12.39 18.47 -2.35
CA GLN A 223 -13.16 19.66 -2.67
C GLN A 223 -14.23 19.96 -1.61
N LYS A 224 -14.97 18.95 -1.13
CA LYS A 224 -15.93 19.14 -0.04
C LYS A 224 -15.28 19.70 1.22
N ARG A 225 -14.07 19.21 1.56
CA ARG A 225 -13.32 19.69 2.73
C ARG A 225 -12.79 21.10 2.53
N ALA A 226 -12.27 21.41 1.33
CA ALA A 226 -11.85 22.77 1.01
C ALA A 226 -13.02 23.77 1.17
N ASN A 227 -14.21 23.41 0.68
CA ASN A 227 -15.41 24.22 0.84
C ASN A 227 -15.82 24.36 2.33
N SER A 228 -15.75 23.26 3.10
CA SER A 228 -16.01 23.29 4.55
C SER A 228 -15.05 24.20 5.30
N LEU A 229 -13.77 24.24 4.90
CA LEU A 229 -12.77 25.16 5.47
C LEU A 229 -13.06 26.61 5.11
N LEU A 230 -13.48 26.89 3.88
CA LEU A 230 -13.85 28.22 3.43
C LEU A 230 -15.10 28.73 4.17
N ASP A 231 -16.12 27.88 4.31
CA ASP A 231 -17.34 28.23 5.08
C ASP A 231 -17.04 28.46 6.55
N PHE A 232 -16.12 27.69 7.12
CA PHE A 232 -15.68 27.88 8.50
C PHE A 232 -14.93 29.20 8.64
N LYS A 233 -14.03 29.53 7.71
CA LYS A 233 -13.31 30.80 7.68
C LYS A 233 -14.27 31.99 7.59
N GLY A 234 -15.23 31.96 6.67
CA GLY A 234 -16.24 33.00 6.50
C GLY A 234 -17.06 33.25 7.77
N LYS A 235 -17.45 32.19 8.49
CA LYS A 235 -18.17 32.32 9.78
C LYS A 235 -17.36 33.03 10.89
N PHE A 236 -16.04 33.05 10.77
CA PHE A 236 -15.17 33.73 11.76
C PHE A 236 -14.73 35.12 11.33
N GLU A 237 -14.68 35.42 10.02
CA GLU A 237 -14.30 36.75 9.48
C GLU A 237 -15.48 37.75 9.45
N ASP A 238 -16.73 37.30 9.17
CA ASP A 238 -17.91 38.16 9.10
C ASP A 238 -18.44 38.62 10.47
N LYS A 239 -17.76 38.30 11.58
CA LYS A 239 -18.18 38.67 12.95
C LYS A 239 -17.11 39.46 13.71
N THR A 240 -16.10 39.93 13.02
CA THR A 240 -15.12 40.90 13.54
C THR A 240 -15.42 42.29 12.99
#